data_7189ba068e849f6109bc996402252fac
#
_entry.id   7189ba068e849f6109bc996402252fac
#
_cell.length_a   1.000
_cell.length_b   1.000
_cell.length_c   1.000
_cell.angle_alpha   90.00
_cell.angle_beta   90.00
_cell.angle_gamma   90.00
#
_symmetry.space_group_name_H-M   'P 1'
#
loop_
_entity.id
_entity.type
_entity.pdbx_description
1 polymer ?
#
loop_
_entity_poly.entity_id
_entity_poly.type
_entity_poly.pdbx_seq_one_letter_code
_entity_poly.pdbx_strand_id
1 'polypeptide(L)'
;MENTVELKALAKINLGLDVLGKRENGYHDVKMVMQTIFLYDNVTIEKLEEPGICVETNLYYLPVDENNIAYKAAKMLIEEFDIKEGVHIKLEKHIPVAAGLAGGSSNAAAVLVGMNKLFGLKLTMKELMERGVKLGADVPYCVMRGTVLAEGIGEILSPLPPLPKCYVLIAKPGINVSTQMVYEKLDSKEIVEHPDIDGILEGLRNQDLKKVASSMGNVLERVTIEEYPVIEDIKNAMKEAGALNAMMSGSGPTVFGIFENR
;
A
#
# COMPACT_ATOMS: atom_id res chain seq x y z
N MET A 1 -14.62 -28.57 6.59
CA MET A 1 -13.70 -27.38 6.59
C MET A 1 -14.05 -26.57 5.36
N GLU A 2 -13.99 -25.25 5.44
CA GLU A 2 -14.21 -24.40 4.26
C GLU A 2 -13.12 -24.70 3.23
N ASN A 3 -13.53 -24.95 1.97
CA ASN A 3 -12.57 -25.16 0.88
C ASN A 3 -12.19 -23.86 0.17
N THR A 4 -12.88 -22.77 0.50
CA THR A 4 -12.72 -21.47 -0.14
C THR A 4 -12.71 -20.35 0.91
N VAL A 5 -11.87 -19.34 0.71
CA VAL A 5 -11.81 -18.12 1.52
C VAL A 5 -11.85 -16.92 0.58
N GLU A 6 -12.72 -15.96 0.90
CA GLU A 6 -12.81 -14.67 0.20
C GLU A 6 -12.33 -13.54 1.11
N LEU A 7 -11.51 -12.65 0.57
CA LEU A 7 -10.93 -11.51 1.28
C LEU A 7 -10.95 -10.25 0.41
N LYS A 8 -11.04 -9.10 1.10
CA LYS A 8 -10.81 -7.79 0.49
C LYS A 8 -9.36 -7.36 0.72
N ALA A 9 -8.61 -7.21 -0.36
CA ALA A 9 -7.26 -6.67 -0.36
C ALA A 9 -7.36 -5.14 -0.50
N LEU A 10 -7.28 -4.43 0.63
CA LEU A 10 -7.55 -2.99 0.71
C LEU A 10 -6.35 -2.16 0.24
N ALA A 11 -6.59 -1.08 -0.50
CA ALA A 11 -5.58 -0.10 -0.88
C ALA A 11 -5.12 0.74 0.31
N LYS A 12 -3.99 1.43 0.13
CA LYS A 12 -3.49 2.45 1.07
C LYS A 12 -3.21 3.77 0.37
N ILE A 13 -3.19 4.82 1.15
CA ILE A 13 -2.59 6.11 0.81
C ILE A 13 -1.53 6.48 1.87
N ASN A 14 -0.67 7.43 1.56
CA ASN A 14 0.25 8.02 2.54
C ASN A 14 -0.27 9.41 2.92
N LEU A 15 -0.69 9.61 4.18
CA LEU A 15 -1.07 10.94 4.69
C LEU A 15 0.16 11.83 4.89
N GLY A 16 1.31 11.21 5.13
CA GLY A 16 2.61 11.86 5.16
C GLY A 16 3.67 10.89 4.70
N LEU A 17 4.66 11.38 3.95
CA LEU A 17 5.82 10.60 3.53
C LEU A 17 7.06 11.48 3.54
N ASP A 18 7.99 11.14 4.42
CA ASP A 18 9.30 11.75 4.52
C ASP A 18 10.41 10.74 4.24
N VAL A 19 11.52 11.21 3.69
CA VAL A 19 12.74 10.44 3.46
C VAL A 19 13.85 11.07 4.31
N LEU A 20 14.33 10.31 5.28
CA LEU A 20 15.28 10.80 6.29
C LEU A 20 16.74 10.63 5.86
N GLY A 21 17.01 9.68 4.98
CA GLY A 21 18.36 9.43 4.49
C GLY A 21 18.48 8.13 3.71
N LYS A 22 19.61 7.97 3.03
CA LYS A 22 19.95 6.76 2.27
C LYS A 22 20.84 5.86 3.11
N ARG A 23 20.53 4.56 3.12
CA ARG A 23 21.35 3.52 3.76
C ARG A 23 22.44 3.01 2.83
N GLU A 24 23.49 2.40 3.38
CA GLU A 24 24.57 1.77 2.61
C GLU A 24 24.09 0.65 1.67
N ASN A 25 22.99 -0.02 2.02
CA ASN A 25 22.37 -1.07 1.20
C ASN A 25 21.48 -0.54 0.05
N GLY A 26 21.43 0.78 -0.15
CA GLY A 26 20.68 1.43 -1.22
C GLY A 26 19.21 1.74 -0.90
N TYR A 27 18.68 1.23 0.22
CA TYR A 27 17.35 1.62 0.72
C TYR A 27 17.40 3.00 1.40
N HIS A 28 16.22 3.57 1.63
CA HIS A 28 16.06 4.83 2.34
C HIS A 28 15.35 4.64 3.67
N ASP A 29 15.81 5.34 4.69
CA ASP A 29 15.05 5.54 5.90
C ASP A 29 13.90 6.48 5.64
N VAL A 30 12.70 6.04 5.98
CA VAL A 30 11.46 6.80 5.77
C VAL A 30 10.69 6.98 7.08
N LYS A 31 9.88 8.04 7.14
CA LYS A 31 8.87 8.24 8.18
C LYS A 31 7.56 8.54 7.49
N MET A 32 6.60 7.64 7.60
CA MET A 32 5.34 7.72 6.85
C MET A 32 4.14 7.52 7.77
N VAL A 33 3.06 8.25 7.51
CA VAL A 33 1.74 7.92 8.05
C VAL A 33 0.92 7.28 6.95
N MET A 34 0.66 5.99 7.09
CA MET A 34 -0.09 5.19 6.12
C MET A 34 -1.54 5.03 6.56
N GLN A 35 -2.46 5.10 5.61
CA GLN A 35 -3.90 4.98 5.83
C GLN A 35 -4.53 3.97 4.87
N THR A 36 -5.20 2.95 5.41
CA THR A 36 -6.04 2.05 4.62
C THR A 36 -7.29 2.78 4.15
N ILE A 37 -7.65 2.60 2.88
CA ILE A 37 -8.86 3.17 2.28
C ILE A 37 -9.79 2.08 1.76
N PHE A 38 -11.09 2.39 1.60
CA PHE A 38 -12.10 1.42 1.17
C PHE A 38 -12.19 1.32 -0.37
N LEU A 39 -11.03 1.20 -1.02
CA LEU A 39 -10.85 0.72 -2.39
C LEU A 39 -10.12 -0.63 -2.27
N TYR A 40 -10.60 -1.68 -2.93
CA TYR A 40 -10.05 -3.01 -2.73
C TYR A 40 -10.15 -3.89 -3.96
N ASP A 41 -9.25 -4.87 -4.03
CA ASP A 41 -9.38 -6.03 -4.91
C ASP A 41 -10.08 -7.16 -4.15
N ASN A 42 -10.87 -7.98 -4.85
CA ASN A 42 -11.37 -9.22 -4.28
C ASN A 42 -10.34 -10.34 -4.51
N VAL A 43 -10.04 -11.08 -3.46
CA VAL A 43 -9.12 -12.21 -3.49
C VAL A 43 -9.88 -13.45 -3.01
N THR A 44 -10.04 -14.42 -3.90
CA THR A 44 -10.64 -15.73 -3.57
C THR A 44 -9.52 -16.77 -3.62
N ILE A 45 -9.42 -17.61 -2.60
CA ILE A 45 -8.47 -18.71 -2.52
C ILE A 45 -9.25 -19.99 -2.31
N GLU A 46 -9.08 -20.94 -3.20
CA GLU A 46 -9.75 -22.25 -3.18
C GLU A 46 -8.70 -23.36 -3.12
N LYS A 47 -8.95 -24.40 -2.31
CA LYS A 47 -8.13 -25.61 -2.27
C LYS A 47 -8.34 -26.42 -3.54
N LEU A 48 -7.25 -26.96 -4.06
CA LEU A 48 -7.24 -27.96 -5.13
C LEU A 48 -6.77 -29.30 -4.58
N GLU A 49 -7.30 -30.41 -5.10
CA GLU A 49 -6.85 -31.76 -4.73
C GLU A 49 -5.41 -32.02 -5.25
N GLU A 50 -5.14 -31.59 -6.46
CA GLU A 50 -3.81 -31.72 -7.07
C GLU A 50 -2.85 -30.63 -6.60
N PRO A 51 -1.58 -30.96 -6.29
CA PRO A 51 -0.59 -29.98 -5.92
C PRO A 51 -0.38 -28.93 -7.01
N GLY A 52 -0.13 -27.68 -6.61
CA GLY A 52 0.19 -26.60 -7.54
C GLY A 52 -0.43 -25.26 -7.11
N ILE A 53 -0.03 -24.20 -7.81
CA ILE A 53 -0.56 -22.86 -7.60
C ILE A 53 -1.07 -22.36 -8.94
N CYS A 54 -2.37 -22.07 -9.00
CA CYS A 54 -3.02 -21.44 -10.15
C CYS A 54 -3.41 -20.03 -9.75
N VAL A 55 -3.01 -19.01 -10.52
CA VAL A 55 -3.42 -17.62 -10.33
C VAL A 55 -4.24 -17.17 -11.52
N GLU A 56 -5.37 -16.53 -11.26
CA GLU A 56 -6.25 -15.93 -12.26
C GLU A 56 -6.44 -14.45 -11.93
N THR A 57 -6.50 -13.59 -12.95
CA THR A 57 -6.80 -12.17 -12.82
C THR A 57 -7.63 -11.65 -13.98
N ASN A 58 -8.46 -10.64 -13.72
CA ASN A 58 -9.23 -9.94 -14.77
C ASN A 58 -8.35 -8.99 -15.63
N LEU A 59 -7.06 -8.83 -15.32
CA LEU A 59 -6.12 -7.97 -16.05
C LEU A 59 -5.10 -8.82 -16.79
N TYR A 60 -5.33 -9.05 -18.08
CA TYR A 60 -4.54 -9.96 -18.96
C TYR A 60 -3.03 -9.65 -19.03
N TYR A 61 -2.63 -8.42 -18.69
CA TYR A 61 -1.23 -8.00 -18.73
C TYR A 61 -0.47 -8.24 -17.42
N LEU A 62 -1.15 -8.68 -16.35
CA LEU A 62 -0.49 -9.05 -15.11
C LEU A 62 0.01 -10.50 -15.17
N PRO A 63 1.19 -10.78 -14.61
CA PRO A 63 1.69 -12.16 -14.54
C PRO A 63 0.77 -13.01 -13.65
N VAL A 64 0.61 -14.28 -14.03
CA VAL A 64 -0.14 -15.30 -13.27
C VAL A 64 0.76 -16.43 -12.78
N ASP A 65 2.06 -16.25 -12.90
CA ASP A 65 3.13 -17.17 -12.52
C ASP A 65 3.92 -16.65 -11.29
N GLU A 66 5.12 -17.18 -11.11
CA GLU A 66 6.03 -16.79 -10.01
C GLU A 66 6.49 -15.31 -10.03
N ASN A 67 6.20 -14.56 -11.07
CA ASN A 67 6.43 -13.11 -11.10
C ASN A 67 5.31 -12.36 -10.36
N ASN A 68 4.18 -12.99 -10.10
CA ASN A 68 3.11 -12.39 -9.30
C ASN A 68 3.41 -12.54 -7.81
N ILE A 69 3.34 -11.44 -7.06
CA ILE A 69 3.63 -11.42 -5.63
C ILE A 69 2.60 -12.25 -4.81
N ALA A 70 1.35 -12.37 -5.27
CA ALA A 70 0.35 -13.23 -4.66
C ALA A 70 0.70 -14.72 -4.83
N TYR A 71 1.22 -15.11 -6.00
CA TYR A 71 1.77 -16.45 -6.22
C TYR A 71 2.92 -16.73 -5.25
N LYS A 72 3.89 -15.79 -5.12
CA LYS A 72 5.02 -15.92 -4.20
C LYS A 72 4.57 -16.10 -2.75
N ALA A 73 3.51 -15.39 -2.34
CA ALA A 73 2.95 -15.50 -0.99
C ALA A 73 2.40 -16.91 -0.72
N ALA A 74 1.66 -17.48 -1.66
CA ALA A 74 1.15 -18.86 -1.55
C ALA A 74 2.30 -19.87 -1.55
N LYS A 75 3.24 -19.76 -2.51
CA LYS A 75 4.41 -20.63 -2.63
C LYS A 75 5.22 -20.69 -1.33
N MET A 76 5.48 -19.51 -0.73
CA MET A 76 6.20 -19.41 0.54
C MET A 76 5.55 -20.25 1.65
N LEU A 77 4.22 -20.18 1.82
CA LEU A 77 3.52 -20.93 2.87
C LEU A 77 3.39 -22.42 2.52
N ILE A 78 3.17 -22.76 1.26
CA ILE A 78 3.14 -24.16 0.80
C ILE A 78 4.46 -24.84 1.11
N GLU A 79 5.60 -24.23 0.77
CA GLU A 79 6.93 -24.78 1.01
C GLU A 79 7.27 -24.84 2.51
N GLU A 80 6.94 -23.78 3.27
CA GLU A 80 7.27 -23.70 4.69
C GLU A 80 6.50 -24.71 5.55
N PHE A 81 5.23 -24.97 5.22
CA PHE A 81 4.33 -25.85 5.99
C PHE A 81 4.10 -27.21 5.36
N ASP A 82 4.85 -27.54 4.29
CA ASP A 82 4.74 -28.82 3.56
C ASP A 82 3.28 -29.15 3.16
N ILE A 83 2.55 -28.12 2.67
CA ILE A 83 1.14 -28.27 2.24
C ILE A 83 1.13 -29.13 0.98
N LYS A 84 0.32 -30.17 0.97
CA LYS A 84 0.26 -31.14 -0.15
C LYS A 84 -0.80 -30.79 -1.18
N GLU A 85 -1.85 -30.12 -0.75
CA GLU A 85 -2.90 -29.64 -1.62
C GLU A 85 -2.44 -28.42 -2.43
N GLY A 86 -3.00 -28.25 -3.61
CA GLY A 86 -2.84 -27.05 -4.40
C GLY A 86 -3.79 -25.93 -4.00
N VAL A 87 -3.61 -24.77 -4.63
CA VAL A 87 -4.51 -23.62 -4.48
C VAL A 87 -4.79 -22.93 -5.80
N HIS A 88 -6.04 -22.50 -5.97
CA HIS A 88 -6.45 -21.57 -7.00
C HIS A 88 -6.69 -20.20 -6.35
N ILE A 89 -6.00 -19.17 -6.85
CA ILE A 89 -6.07 -17.79 -6.36
C ILE A 89 -6.65 -16.94 -7.47
N LYS A 90 -7.85 -16.42 -7.24
CA LYS A 90 -8.51 -15.48 -8.14
C LYS A 90 -8.35 -14.05 -7.61
N LEU A 91 -7.78 -13.18 -8.45
CA LEU A 91 -7.54 -11.77 -8.17
C LEU A 91 -8.47 -10.91 -9.04
N GLU A 92 -9.55 -10.40 -8.49
CA GLU A 92 -10.40 -9.42 -9.17
C GLU A 92 -9.91 -8.01 -8.83
N LYS A 93 -9.14 -7.44 -9.75
CA LYS A 93 -8.43 -6.17 -9.57
C LYS A 93 -9.33 -4.97 -9.82
N HIS A 94 -9.39 -4.08 -8.85
CA HIS A 94 -10.02 -2.77 -8.90
C HIS A 94 -9.05 -1.65 -8.50
N ILE A 95 -8.02 -1.98 -7.70
CA ILE A 95 -6.95 -1.04 -7.36
C ILE A 95 -6.09 -0.82 -8.60
N PRO A 96 -5.89 0.43 -9.05
CA PRO A 96 -5.02 0.74 -10.18
C PRO A 96 -3.61 0.17 -9.99
N VAL A 97 -3.07 -0.45 -11.04
CA VAL A 97 -1.74 -1.05 -11.01
C VAL A 97 -0.65 0.02 -11.11
N ALA A 98 0.48 -0.19 -10.42
CA ALA A 98 1.62 0.73 -10.37
C ALA A 98 1.20 2.18 -10.05
N ALA A 99 0.40 2.35 -9.01
CA ALA A 99 -0.30 3.58 -8.71
C ALA A 99 0.07 4.22 -7.35
N GLY A 100 1.05 3.69 -6.61
CA GLY A 100 1.38 4.16 -5.26
C GLY A 100 0.36 3.76 -4.18
N LEU A 101 -0.59 2.86 -4.51
CA LEU A 101 -1.70 2.41 -3.65
C LEU A 101 -1.50 1.02 -3.03
N ALA A 102 -0.33 0.42 -3.20
CA ALA A 102 0.08 -0.90 -2.71
C ALA A 102 -0.83 -2.08 -3.14
N GLY A 103 -1.49 -2.03 -4.32
CA GLY A 103 -2.43 -3.07 -4.76
C GLY A 103 -1.83 -4.47 -4.80
N GLY A 104 -0.60 -4.63 -5.33
CA GLY A 104 0.10 -5.92 -5.35
C GLY A 104 0.42 -6.43 -3.94
N SER A 105 0.97 -5.56 -3.09
CA SER A 105 1.30 -5.89 -1.69
C SER A 105 0.06 -6.27 -0.89
N SER A 106 -1.07 -5.60 -1.16
CA SER A 106 -2.35 -5.92 -0.55
C SER A 106 -2.88 -7.29 -0.99
N ASN A 107 -2.71 -7.66 -2.27
CA ASN A 107 -3.05 -9.00 -2.74
C ASN A 107 -2.18 -10.07 -2.06
N ALA A 108 -0.87 -9.86 -1.96
CA ALA A 108 0.03 -10.78 -1.26
C ALA A 108 -0.34 -10.93 0.22
N ALA A 109 -0.65 -9.81 0.92
CA ALA A 109 -1.12 -9.84 2.30
C ALA A 109 -2.43 -10.61 2.45
N ALA A 110 -3.38 -10.42 1.54
CA ALA A 110 -4.64 -11.18 1.53
C ALA A 110 -4.39 -12.68 1.32
N VAL A 111 -3.45 -13.05 0.44
CA VAL A 111 -3.06 -14.46 0.25
C VAL A 111 -2.41 -15.03 1.51
N LEU A 112 -1.48 -14.34 2.16
CA LEU A 112 -0.90 -14.80 3.42
C LEU A 112 -1.98 -15.06 4.49
N VAL A 113 -2.88 -14.11 4.68
CA VAL A 113 -3.98 -14.23 5.65
C VAL A 113 -4.96 -15.33 5.26
N GLY A 114 -5.32 -15.41 3.97
CA GLY A 114 -6.25 -16.40 3.45
C GLY A 114 -5.72 -17.82 3.54
N MET A 115 -4.46 -18.06 3.17
CA MET A 115 -3.78 -19.36 3.32
C MET A 115 -3.69 -19.79 4.78
N ASN A 116 -3.33 -18.84 5.68
CA ASN A 116 -3.31 -19.10 7.12
C ASN A 116 -4.68 -19.58 7.63
N LYS A 117 -5.77 -18.94 7.19
CA LYS A 117 -7.15 -19.35 7.56
C LYS A 117 -7.52 -20.70 6.91
N LEU A 118 -7.29 -20.83 5.60
CA LEU A 118 -7.73 -21.96 4.79
C LEU A 118 -7.09 -23.29 5.23
N PHE A 119 -5.79 -23.23 5.59
CA PHE A 119 -5.01 -24.40 6.03
C PHE A 119 -4.86 -24.53 7.55
N GLY A 120 -5.42 -23.57 8.31
CA GLY A 120 -5.36 -23.60 9.77
C GLY A 120 -3.93 -23.53 10.34
N LEU A 121 -3.05 -22.74 9.72
CA LEU A 121 -1.63 -22.67 10.06
C LEU A 121 -1.36 -22.02 11.42
N LYS A 122 -2.36 -21.32 11.98
CA LYS A 122 -2.32 -20.66 13.31
C LYS A 122 -1.23 -19.60 13.44
N LEU A 123 -0.80 -19.02 12.33
CA LEU A 123 0.14 -17.90 12.36
C LEU A 123 -0.50 -16.66 12.97
N THR A 124 0.22 -16.01 13.86
CA THR A 124 -0.14 -14.70 14.41
C THR A 124 0.03 -13.60 13.37
N MET A 125 -0.60 -12.44 13.60
CA MET A 125 -0.40 -11.26 12.75
C MET A 125 1.09 -10.91 12.59
N LYS A 126 1.85 -10.95 13.69
CA LYS A 126 3.29 -10.67 13.67
C LYS A 126 4.05 -11.63 12.77
N GLU A 127 3.78 -12.93 12.86
CA GLU A 127 4.43 -13.95 12.03
C GLU A 127 4.07 -13.83 10.55
N LEU A 128 2.84 -13.37 10.22
CA LEU A 128 2.45 -13.05 8.85
C LEU A 128 3.19 -11.81 8.33
N MET A 129 3.34 -10.77 9.16
CA MET A 129 4.09 -9.57 8.80
C MET A 129 5.58 -9.86 8.57
N GLU A 130 6.22 -10.68 9.39
CA GLU A 130 7.61 -11.11 9.23
C GLU A 130 7.85 -11.84 7.89
N ARG A 131 6.87 -12.63 7.44
CA ARG A 131 6.88 -13.25 6.11
C ARG A 131 6.62 -12.21 5.02
N GLY A 132 5.72 -11.30 5.28
CA GLY A 132 5.35 -10.23 4.36
C GLY A 132 6.54 -9.35 3.96
N VAL A 133 7.45 -9.04 4.88
CA VAL A 133 8.67 -8.25 4.59
C VAL A 133 9.49 -8.89 3.47
N LYS A 134 9.58 -10.23 3.41
CA LYS A 134 10.33 -10.96 2.37
C LYS A 134 9.70 -10.85 0.99
N LEU A 135 8.41 -10.50 0.93
CA LEU A 135 7.65 -10.33 -0.32
C LEU A 135 7.68 -8.88 -0.82
N GLY A 136 7.68 -7.90 0.10
CA GLY A 136 7.73 -6.49 -0.23
C GLY A 136 7.51 -5.58 0.98
N ALA A 137 8.06 -4.37 0.93
CA ALA A 137 8.06 -3.43 2.04
C ALA A 137 6.66 -3.03 2.55
N ASP A 138 5.67 -2.90 1.65
CA ASP A 138 4.29 -2.55 2.01
C ASP A 138 3.45 -3.75 2.49
N VAL A 139 3.91 -5.01 2.32
CA VAL A 139 3.11 -6.20 2.67
C VAL A 139 2.80 -6.28 4.16
N PRO A 140 3.75 -6.02 5.09
CA PRO A 140 3.45 -6.00 6.52
C PRO A 140 2.34 -5.02 6.89
N TYR A 141 2.39 -3.80 6.34
CA TYR A 141 1.33 -2.82 6.53
C TYR A 141 -0.02 -3.32 5.99
N CYS A 142 -0.05 -3.93 4.80
CA CYS A 142 -1.28 -4.49 4.23
C CYS A 142 -1.86 -5.64 5.06
N VAL A 143 -1.04 -6.36 5.84
CA VAL A 143 -1.50 -7.34 6.85
C VAL A 143 -2.08 -6.62 8.07
N MET A 144 -1.41 -5.60 8.60
CA MET A 144 -1.82 -4.86 9.80
C MET A 144 -3.05 -3.99 9.54
N ARG A 145 -3.06 -3.22 8.43
CA ARG A 145 -4.11 -2.26 8.04
C ARG A 145 -4.26 -1.08 9.02
N GLY A 146 -5.26 -0.23 8.76
CA GLY A 146 -5.63 0.90 9.61
C GLY A 146 -4.79 2.15 9.34
N THR A 147 -4.62 2.97 10.38
CA THR A 147 -3.75 4.15 10.39
C THR A 147 -2.47 3.78 11.13
N VAL A 148 -1.32 3.93 10.49
CA VAL A 148 -0.05 3.40 11.01
C VAL A 148 1.08 4.37 10.72
N LEU A 149 1.96 4.59 11.73
CA LEU A 149 3.28 5.17 11.52
C LEU A 149 4.22 4.05 11.05
N ALA A 150 4.84 4.25 9.89
CA ALA A 150 5.83 3.35 9.32
C ALA A 150 7.19 4.03 9.29
N GLU A 151 8.19 3.37 9.87
CA GLU A 151 9.57 3.83 9.99
C GLU A 151 10.54 2.76 9.46
N GLY A 152 11.84 3.03 9.51
CA GLY A 152 12.85 2.19 8.89
C GLY A 152 12.77 2.29 7.37
N ILE A 153 12.72 1.18 6.64
CA ILE A 153 12.41 1.15 5.19
C ILE A 153 10.89 1.03 4.92
N GLY A 154 10.06 1.19 5.97
CA GLY A 154 8.61 1.04 5.97
C GLY A 154 8.11 -0.19 6.72
N GLU A 155 8.99 -0.98 7.34
CA GLU A 155 8.69 -2.25 8.02
C GLU A 155 8.44 -2.10 9.53
N ILE A 156 8.88 -1.00 10.15
CA ILE A 156 8.66 -0.74 11.58
C ILE A 156 7.33 -0.03 11.73
N LEU A 157 6.31 -0.79 12.15
CA LEU A 157 4.92 -0.35 12.14
C LEU A 157 4.39 -0.10 13.54
N SER A 158 3.92 1.12 13.80
CA SER A 158 3.28 1.53 15.04
C SER A 158 1.83 1.94 14.78
N PRO A 159 0.82 1.24 15.36
CA PRO A 159 -0.58 1.62 15.21
C PRO A 159 -0.85 3.03 15.73
N LEU A 160 -1.67 3.78 15.01
CA LEU A 160 -2.12 5.13 15.37
C LEU A 160 -3.62 5.17 15.61
N PRO A 161 -4.15 6.22 16.28
CA PRO A 161 -5.58 6.48 16.31
C PRO A 161 -6.15 6.53 14.89
N PRO A 162 -7.38 6.04 14.67
CA PRO A 162 -7.97 6.01 13.32
C PRO A 162 -8.15 7.43 12.77
N LEU A 163 -7.98 7.56 11.46
CA LEU A 163 -8.31 8.80 10.75
C LEU A 163 -9.78 9.15 10.99
N PRO A 164 -10.12 10.40 11.32
CA PRO A 164 -11.52 10.84 11.41
C PRO A 164 -12.28 10.53 10.12
N LYS A 165 -13.58 10.28 10.24
CA LYS A 165 -14.43 9.94 9.10
C LYS A 165 -14.34 11.02 8.01
N CYS A 166 -13.98 10.62 6.81
CA CYS A 166 -13.85 11.49 5.65
C CYS A 166 -14.14 10.72 4.35
N TYR A 167 -14.21 11.46 3.25
CA TYR A 167 -14.25 10.87 1.91
C TYR A 167 -12.89 11.07 1.23
N VAL A 168 -12.46 10.06 0.49
CA VAL A 168 -11.21 10.08 -0.27
C VAL A 168 -11.54 9.95 -1.74
N LEU A 169 -11.25 11.00 -2.52
CA LEU A 169 -11.29 10.96 -3.97
C LEU A 169 -9.91 10.55 -4.49
N ILE A 170 -9.87 9.67 -5.48
CA ILE A 170 -8.64 9.19 -6.10
C ILE A 170 -8.66 9.50 -7.59
N ALA A 171 -7.57 10.05 -8.10
CA ALA A 171 -7.34 10.20 -9.53
C ALA A 171 -5.96 9.66 -9.91
N LYS A 172 -5.91 8.74 -10.88
CA LYS A 172 -4.67 8.24 -11.46
C LYS A 172 -4.58 8.70 -12.91
N PRO A 173 -3.63 9.59 -13.25
CA PRO A 173 -3.36 9.95 -14.64
C PRO A 173 -2.82 8.74 -15.43
N GLY A 174 -2.93 8.80 -16.75
CA GLY A 174 -2.49 7.74 -17.67
C GLY A 174 -0.96 7.62 -17.85
N ILE A 175 -0.20 7.91 -16.79
CA ILE A 175 1.27 7.83 -16.75
C ILE A 175 1.75 6.72 -15.83
N ASN A 176 3.00 6.29 -16.02
CA ASN A 176 3.67 5.33 -15.15
C ASN A 176 4.89 6.00 -14.53
N VAL A 177 5.04 5.85 -13.21
CA VAL A 177 6.16 6.39 -12.44
C VAL A 177 6.97 5.25 -11.85
N SER A 178 8.27 5.26 -12.10
CA SER A 178 9.19 4.31 -11.47
C SER A 178 9.57 4.79 -10.08
N THR A 179 9.24 4.02 -9.06
CA THR A 179 9.65 4.31 -7.67
C THR A 179 11.17 4.45 -7.55
N GLN A 180 11.92 3.56 -8.20
CA GLN A 180 13.37 3.60 -8.22
C GLN A 180 13.90 4.94 -8.77
N MET A 181 13.40 5.37 -9.93
CA MET A 181 13.79 6.63 -10.56
C MET A 181 13.50 7.82 -9.64
N VAL A 182 12.35 7.82 -8.95
CA VAL A 182 11.99 8.92 -8.04
C VAL A 182 12.97 9.02 -6.88
N TYR A 183 13.35 7.90 -6.26
CA TYR A 183 14.33 7.89 -5.18
C TYR A 183 15.74 8.26 -5.67
N GLU A 184 16.18 7.74 -6.83
CA GLU A 184 17.48 8.08 -7.43
C GLU A 184 17.59 9.60 -7.73
N LYS A 185 16.52 10.21 -8.24
CA LYS A 185 16.48 11.66 -8.46
C LYS A 185 16.41 12.45 -7.16
N LEU A 186 15.70 11.95 -6.16
CA LEU A 186 15.65 12.57 -4.84
C LEU A 186 17.05 12.61 -4.20
N ASP A 187 17.87 11.56 -4.36
CA ASP A 187 19.22 11.49 -3.84
C ASP A 187 20.15 12.59 -4.40
N SER A 188 19.84 13.13 -5.57
CA SER A 188 20.58 14.23 -6.19
C SER A 188 20.13 15.62 -5.72
N LYS A 189 19.09 15.68 -4.87
CA LYS A 189 18.51 16.94 -4.37
C LYS A 189 18.71 17.07 -2.87
N GLU A 190 18.99 18.28 -2.41
CA GLU A 190 18.94 18.58 -0.97
C GLU A 190 17.48 18.67 -0.52
N ILE A 191 17.12 17.93 0.51
CA ILE A 191 15.78 18.00 1.14
C ILE A 191 15.84 19.13 2.18
N VAL A 192 15.37 20.31 1.79
CA VAL A 192 15.37 21.51 2.66
C VAL A 192 14.13 21.57 3.55
N GLU A 193 13.00 21.05 3.06
CA GLU A 193 11.72 21.05 3.78
C GLU A 193 11.20 19.64 3.94
N HIS A 194 10.87 19.26 5.16
CA HIS A 194 10.30 17.98 5.51
C HIS A 194 8.79 18.10 5.75
N PRO A 195 7.99 17.07 5.43
CA PRO A 195 6.57 17.01 5.78
C PRO A 195 6.33 17.10 7.28
N ASP A 196 5.25 17.78 7.70
CA ASP A 196 4.85 17.91 9.11
C ASP A 196 4.19 16.62 9.63
N ILE A 197 5.00 15.56 9.75
CA ILE A 197 4.51 14.25 10.26
C ILE A 197 3.96 14.41 11.69
N ASP A 198 4.58 15.22 12.53
CA ASP A 198 4.16 15.40 13.93
C ASP A 198 2.82 16.11 14.02
N GLY A 199 2.54 17.08 13.12
CA GLY A 199 1.21 17.68 12.99
C GLY A 199 0.13 16.69 12.54
N ILE A 200 0.46 15.72 11.67
CA ILE A 200 -0.47 14.63 11.33
C ILE A 200 -0.76 13.79 12.58
N LEU A 201 0.27 13.41 13.34
CA LEU A 201 0.12 12.61 14.56
C LEU A 201 -0.71 13.34 15.63
N GLU A 202 -0.51 14.65 15.78
CA GLU A 202 -1.31 15.51 16.66
C GLU A 202 -2.78 15.53 16.21
N GLY A 203 -3.04 15.78 14.93
CA GLY A 203 -4.38 15.78 14.37
C GLY A 203 -5.12 14.46 14.56
N LEU A 204 -4.43 13.33 14.38
CA LEU A 204 -5.00 12.00 14.63
C LEU A 204 -5.35 11.78 16.10
N ARG A 205 -4.46 12.18 17.03
CA ARG A 205 -4.72 12.06 18.50
C ARG A 205 -5.93 12.90 18.93
N ASN A 206 -6.05 14.09 18.36
CA ASN A 206 -7.13 15.04 18.69
C ASN A 206 -8.40 14.80 17.87
N GLN A 207 -8.41 13.82 16.95
CA GLN A 207 -9.50 13.56 16.03
C GLN A 207 -9.88 14.80 15.18
N ASP A 208 -8.88 15.61 14.82
CA ASP A 208 -9.00 16.83 14.01
C ASP A 208 -8.60 16.56 12.55
N LEU A 209 -9.61 16.32 11.70
CA LEU A 209 -9.39 16.05 10.28
C LEU A 209 -8.73 17.23 9.55
N LYS A 210 -9.06 18.48 9.94
CA LYS A 210 -8.50 19.69 9.31
C LYS A 210 -7.02 19.81 9.63
N LYS A 211 -6.64 19.55 10.88
CA LYS A 211 -5.23 19.52 11.28
C LYS A 211 -4.47 18.43 10.53
N VAL A 212 -5.01 17.20 10.44
CA VAL A 212 -4.41 16.14 9.62
C VAL A 212 -4.21 16.61 8.18
N ALA A 213 -5.27 17.09 7.54
CA ALA A 213 -5.23 17.51 6.14
C ALA A 213 -4.22 18.64 5.89
N SER A 214 -4.17 19.67 6.78
CA SER A 214 -3.24 20.79 6.65
C SER A 214 -1.77 20.40 6.85
N SER A 215 -1.50 19.33 7.60
CA SER A 215 -0.15 18.82 7.87
C SER A 215 0.32 17.76 6.85
N MET A 216 -0.55 17.31 5.93
CA MET A 216 -0.18 16.33 4.90
C MET A 216 0.95 16.85 4.03
N GLY A 217 1.93 15.99 3.74
CA GLY A 217 3.05 16.29 2.86
C GLY A 217 3.76 15.02 2.37
N ASN A 218 4.33 15.10 1.17
CA ASN A 218 5.07 13.99 0.55
C ASN A 218 6.33 14.54 -0.14
N VAL A 219 7.49 14.24 0.42
CA VAL A 219 8.76 14.75 -0.12
C VAL A 219 9.04 14.28 -1.54
N LEU A 220 8.49 13.13 -1.97
CA LEU A 220 8.66 12.59 -3.32
C LEU A 220 7.96 13.45 -4.40
N GLU A 221 6.96 14.27 -4.01
CA GLU A 221 6.30 15.20 -4.94
C GLU A 221 7.28 16.16 -5.61
N ARG A 222 8.36 16.55 -4.91
CA ARG A 222 9.40 17.43 -5.47
C ARG A 222 10.08 16.89 -6.72
N VAL A 223 10.14 15.56 -6.83
CA VAL A 223 10.68 14.90 -8.02
C VAL A 223 9.57 14.62 -9.02
N THR A 224 8.50 14.00 -8.56
CA THR A 224 7.50 13.46 -9.46
C THR A 224 6.67 14.55 -10.15
N ILE A 225 6.40 15.68 -9.48
CA ILE A 225 5.68 16.80 -10.09
C ILE A 225 6.51 17.53 -11.14
N GLU A 226 7.83 17.66 -10.93
CA GLU A 226 8.72 18.24 -11.96
C GLU A 226 8.73 17.41 -13.24
N GLU A 227 8.72 16.06 -13.11
CA GLU A 227 8.69 15.16 -14.25
C GLU A 227 7.29 15.05 -14.90
N TYR A 228 6.25 15.19 -14.08
CA TYR A 228 4.87 14.99 -14.48
C TYR A 228 3.95 16.08 -13.90
N PRO A 229 3.94 17.30 -14.48
CA PRO A 229 3.17 18.44 -13.94
C PRO A 229 1.66 18.18 -13.80
N VAL A 230 1.10 17.25 -14.56
CA VAL A 230 -0.31 16.85 -14.48
C VAL A 230 -0.71 16.42 -13.05
N ILE A 231 0.24 15.98 -12.21
CA ILE A 231 -0.02 15.65 -10.80
C ILE A 231 -0.43 16.90 -10.02
N GLU A 232 0.26 18.03 -10.24
CA GLU A 232 -0.09 19.30 -9.60
C GLU A 232 -1.43 19.85 -10.11
N ASP A 233 -1.71 19.71 -11.41
CA ASP A 233 -2.99 20.10 -11.99
C ASP A 233 -4.15 19.35 -11.32
N ILE A 234 -4.01 18.02 -11.10
CA ILE A 234 -5.03 17.22 -10.43
C ILE A 234 -5.19 17.64 -8.96
N LYS A 235 -4.08 17.89 -8.24
CA LYS A 235 -4.11 18.37 -6.84
C LYS A 235 -4.89 19.69 -6.75
N ASN A 236 -4.59 20.62 -7.63
CA ASN A 236 -5.26 21.93 -7.67
C ASN A 236 -6.75 21.77 -7.98
N ALA A 237 -7.12 20.99 -8.99
CA ALA A 237 -8.52 20.71 -9.31
C ALA A 237 -9.29 20.09 -8.13
N MET A 238 -8.67 19.17 -7.37
CA MET A 238 -9.30 18.59 -6.17
C MET A 238 -9.50 19.65 -5.07
N LYS A 239 -8.52 20.55 -4.86
CA LYS A 239 -8.65 21.65 -3.88
C LYS A 239 -9.72 22.65 -4.29
N GLU A 240 -9.78 23.02 -5.56
CA GLU A 240 -10.83 23.89 -6.11
C GLU A 240 -12.23 23.25 -5.98
N ALA A 241 -12.30 21.91 -6.06
CA ALA A 241 -13.54 21.16 -5.82
C ALA A 241 -13.89 20.98 -4.33
N GLY A 242 -13.12 21.60 -3.41
CA GLY A 242 -13.43 21.61 -1.98
C GLY A 242 -12.73 20.53 -1.15
N ALA A 243 -11.68 19.89 -1.67
CA ALA A 243 -10.83 19.04 -0.83
C ALA A 243 -10.14 19.87 0.25
N LEU A 244 -10.12 19.37 1.50
CA LEU A 244 -9.34 19.97 2.59
C LEU A 244 -7.85 20.03 2.24
N ASN A 245 -7.36 19.01 1.56
CA ASN A 245 -6.05 18.95 0.92
C ASN A 245 -6.03 17.85 -0.14
N ALA A 246 -5.06 17.92 -1.06
CA ALA A 246 -4.81 16.90 -2.07
C ALA A 246 -3.30 16.64 -2.20
N MET A 247 -2.92 15.37 -2.36
CA MET A 247 -1.54 14.94 -2.36
C MET A 247 -1.34 13.66 -3.18
N MET A 248 -0.12 13.46 -3.67
CA MET A 248 0.30 12.23 -4.33
C MET A 248 0.53 11.11 -3.31
N SER A 249 0.07 9.89 -3.60
CA SER A 249 0.29 8.71 -2.77
C SER A 249 1.58 7.98 -3.16
N GLY A 250 2.47 7.76 -2.19
CA GLY A 250 3.77 7.10 -2.43
C GLY A 250 4.61 7.86 -3.45
N SER A 251 5.26 7.15 -4.37
CA SER A 251 5.99 7.73 -5.50
C SER A 251 5.07 8.17 -6.65
N GLY A 252 3.75 8.01 -6.50
CA GLY A 252 2.76 8.35 -7.50
C GLY A 252 2.44 7.20 -8.48
N PRO A 253 1.75 7.51 -9.60
CA PRO A 253 1.26 8.84 -9.96
C PRO A 253 -0.12 9.19 -9.40
N THR A 254 -0.70 8.35 -8.52
CA THR A 254 -2.05 8.61 -7.99
C THR A 254 -2.04 9.82 -7.07
N VAL A 255 -2.99 10.72 -7.31
CA VAL A 255 -3.35 11.82 -6.43
C VAL A 255 -4.61 11.44 -5.66
N PHE A 256 -4.66 11.79 -4.38
CA PHE A 256 -5.87 11.68 -3.58
C PHE A 256 -6.21 13.02 -2.92
N GLY A 257 -7.50 13.28 -2.76
CA GLY A 257 -8.03 14.41 -2.01
C GLY A 257 -8.88 13.95 -0.85
N ILE A 258 -8.78 14.65 0.29
CA ILE A 258 -9.57 14.41 1.49
C ILE A 258 -10.73 15.44 1.57
N PHE A 259 -11.96 14.95 1.73
CA PHE A 259 -13.17 15.75 1.82
C PHE A 259 -13.94 15.44 3.11
N GLU A 260 -14.51 16.47 3.76
CA GLU A 260 -15.40 16.29 4.93
C GLU A 260 -16.75 15.70 4.51
N ASN A 261 -17.26 16.14 3.35
CA ASN A 261 -18.55 15.76 2.82
C ASN A 261 -18.41 15.19 1.40
N ARG A 262 -19.41 14.42 0.98
CA ARG A 262 -19.48 13.81 -0.36
C ARG A 262 -20.02 14.81 -1.38
#